data_e50970139e9965a9aed15a031f0fc09a
#
_entry.id   e50970139e9965a9aed15a031f0fc09a
#
_cell.length_a   1.000
_cell.length_b   1.000
_cell.length_c   1.000
_cell.angle_alpha   90.00
_cell.angle_beta   90.00
_cell.angle_gamma   90.00
#
_symmetry.space_group_name_H-M   'P 1'
#
loop_
_entity.id
_entity.type
_entity.pdbx_description
1 polymer ?
#
loop_
_entity_poly.entity_id
_entity_poly.type
_entity_poly.pdbx_seq_one_letter_code
_entity_poly.pdbx_strand_id
1 'polypeptide(L)' 'MLKKDVLDHYKTPAAVAEALGISVQAISQWGERVPPLRAAQVHKLTRGRLKFDPSDYPDYWKQSA' A
#
# COMPACT_ATOMS: atom_id res chain seq x y z
N MET A 1 1.99 -6.54 -0.15
CA MET A 1 0.86 -5.97 -0.93
C MET A 1 1.39 -5.42 -2.24
N LEU A 2 0.83 -5.88 -3.34
CA LEU A 2 1.28 -5.43 -4.66
C LEU A 2 0.57 -4.13 -5.04
N LYS A 3 1.32 -3.20 -5.64
CA LYS A 3 0.76 -1.95 -6.17
C LYS A 3 -0.39 -2.24 -7.14
N LYS A 4 -0.23 -3.26 -7.97
CA LYS A 4 -1.26 -3.68 -8.93
C LYS A 4 -2.58 -3.98 -8.23
N ASP A 5 -2.55 -4.68 -7.11
CA ASP A 5 -3.76 -5.04 -6.38
C ASP A 5 -4.48 -3.83 -5.83
N VAL A 6 -3.71 -2.85 -5.35
CA VAL A 6 -4.28 -1.59 -4.84
C VAL A 6 -4.94 -0.82 -5.98
N LEU A 7 -4.28 -0.73 -7.13
CA LEU A 7 -4.83 -0.04 -8.29
C LEU A 7 -6.08 -0.74 -8.83
N ASP A 8 -6.10 -2.07 -8.81
CA ASP A 8 -7.29 -2.82 -9.22
C ASP A 8 -8.47 -2.57 -8.27
N HIS A 9 -8.20 -2.46 -6.99
CA HIS A 9 -9.24 -2.23 -5.98
C HIS A 9 -9.85 -0.83 -6.11
N TYR A 10 -9.00 0.20 -6.20
CA TYR A 10 -9.45 1.60 -6.26
C TYR A 10 -9.74 2.10 -7.67
N LYS A 11 -9.32 1.37 -8.69
CA LYS A 11 -9.53 1.62 -10.12
C LYS A 11 -8.55 2.61 -10.74
N THR A 12 -8.20 3.70 -10.05
CA THR A 12 -7.29 4.71 -10.61
C THR A 12 -6.27 5.14 -9.56
N PRO A 13 -5.09 5.62 -10.00
CA PRO A 13 -4.11 6.19 -9.07
C PRO A 13 -4.65 7.39 -8.29
N ALA A 14 -5.49 8.20 -8.93
CA ALA A 14 -6.09 9.36 -8.26
C ALA A 14 -6.98 8.93 -7.09
N ALA A 15 -7.74 7.85 -7.26
CA ALA A 15 -8.58 7.31 -6.18
C ALA A 15 -7.74 6.79 -5.02
N VAL A 16 -6.63 6.13 -5.32
CA VAL A 16 -5.69 5.66 -4.28
C VAL A 16 -5.11 6.85 -3.51
N ALA A 17 -4.65 7.86 -4.25
CA ALA A 17 -4.06 9.05 -3.66
C ALA A 17 -5.03 9.74 -2.71
N GLU A 18 -6.27 9.90 -3.14
CA GLU A 18 -7.31 10.52 -2.33
C GLU A 18 -7.60 9.71 -1.07
N ALA A 19 -7.70 8.39 -1.20
CA ALA A 19 -7.99 7.51 -0.07
C ALA A 19 -6.86 7.54 0.98
N LEU A 20 -5.61 7.64 0.54
CA LEU A 20 -4.46 7.61 1.42
C LEU A 20 -3.99 9.01 1.87
N GLY A 21 -4.53 10.06 1.28
CA GLY A 21 -4.11 11.43 1.59
C GLY A 21 -2.72 11.76 1.09
N ILE A 22 -2.31 11.19 -0.06
CA ILE A 22 -1.00 11.41 -0.66
C ILE A 22 -1.17 11.84 -2.11
N SER A 23 -0.06 12.25 -2.74
CA SER A 23 -0.10 12.65 -4.15
C SER A 23 -0.05 11.44 -5.09
N VAL A 24 -0.55 11.63 -6.31
CA VAL A 24 -0.43 10.62 -7.36
C VAL A 24 1.04 10.33 -7.66
N GLN A 25 1.90 11.35 -7.57
CA GLN A 25 3.34 11.18 -7.79
C GLN A 25 3.95 10.22 -6.78
N ALA A 26 3.51 10.28 -5.52
CA ALA A 26 3.99 9.36 -4.49
C ALA A 26 3.65 7.91 -4.86
N ILE A 27 2.45 7.69 -5.39
CA ILE A 27 2.04 6.35 -5.83
C ILE A 27 2.90 5.89 -7.01
N SER A 28 3.19 6.78 -7.95
CA SER A 28 4.03 6.46 -9.10
C SER A 28 5.45 6.06 -8.70
N GLN A 29 5.93 6.54 -7.55
CA GLN A 29 7.25 6.19 -7.04
C GLN A 29 7.29 4.83 -6.35
N TRP A 30 6.13 4.25 -6.04
CA TRP A 30 6.10 2.89 -5.51
C TRP A 30 6.65 1.93 -6.56
N GLY A 31 7.44 0.94 -6.12
CA GLY A 31 7.85 -0.15 -7.00
C GLY A 31 6.68 -1.13 -7.19
N GLU A 32 6.99 -2.39 -7.40
CA GLU A 32 5.97 -3.43 -7.53
C GLU A 32 5.14 -3.58 -6.25
N ARG A 33 5.76 -3.29 -5.11
CA ARG A 33 5.15 -3.47 -3.79
C ARG A 33 4.85 -2.13 -3.15
N VAL A 34 3.69 -2.05 -2.51
CA VAL A 34 3.31 -0.87 -1.74
C VAL A 34 4.23 -0.76 -0.52
N PRO A 35 4.73 0.43 -0.16
CA PRO A 35 5.53 0.59 1.05
C PRO A 35 4.80 0.06 2.29
N PRO A 36 5.53 -0.51 3.28
CA PRO A 36 4.88 -1.16 4.43
C PRO A 36 3.89 -0.28 5.17
N LEU A 37 4.24 0.98 5.40
CA LEU A 37 3.35 1.91 6.10
C LEU A 37 2.04 2.13 5.35
N ARG A 38 2.15 2.30 4.03
CA ARG A 38 0.97 2.50 3.20
C ARG A 38 0.16 1.21 3.05
N ALA A 39 0.84 0.05 3.00
CA ALA A 39 0.17 -1.24 2.96
C ALA A 39 -0.68 -1.46 4.22
N ALA A 40 -0.15 -1.10 5.38
CA ALA A 40 -0.91 -1.19 6.64
C ALA A 40 -2.13 -0.26 6.61
N GLN A 41 -1.97 0.95 6.06
CA GLN A 41 -3.05 1.91 5.91
C GLN A 41 -4.15 1.37 4.98
N VAL A 42 -3.75 0.79 3.84
CA VAL A 42 -4.69 0.20 2.87
C VAL A 42 -5.43 -0.98 3.50
N HIS A 43 -4.73 -1.83 4.24
CA HIS A 43 -5.36 -2.93 4.95
C HIS A 43 -6.49 -2.42 5.85
N LYS A 44 -6.21 -1.40 6.62
CA LYS A 44 -7.19 -0.81 7.53
C LYS A 44 -8.37 -0.18 6.78
N LEU A 45 -8.08 0.59 5.73
CA LEU A 45 -9.10 1.28 4.95
C LEU A 45 -10.01 0.30 4.21
N THR A 46 -9.48 -0.81 3.73
CA THR A 46 -10.24 -1.81 3.00
C THR A 46 -10.84 -2.89 3.90
N ARG A 47 -10.65 -2.76 5.21
CA ARG A 47 -11.11 -3.72 6.22
C ARG A 47 -10.61 -5.14 5.92
N GLY A 48 -9.34 -5.23 5.49
CA GLY A 48 -8.68 -6.50 5.24
C GLY A 48 -8.94 -7.12 3.87
N ARG A 49 -9.64 -6.45 2.99
CA ARG A 49 -9.79 -6.93 1.60
C ARG A 49 -8.45 -6.99 0.90
N LEU A 50 -7.61 -5.98 1.13
CA LEU A 50 -6.21 -6.00 0.75
C LEU A 50 -5.42 -6.15 2.04
N LYS A 51 -4.77 -7.30 2.21
CA LYS A 51 -4.13 -7.63 3.48
C LYS A 51 -2.68 -7.17 3.52
N PHE A 52 -2.32 -6.54 4.62
CA PHE A 52 -0.92 -6.30 4.95
C PHE A 52 -0.33 -7.60 5.46
N ASP A 53 0.60 -8.17 4.69
CA ASP A 53 1.28 -9.40 5.06
C ASP A 53 2.71 -9.07 5.50
N PRO A 54 3.05 -9.29 6.79
CA PRO A 54 4.41 -9.00 7.27
C PRO A 54 5.50 -9.75 6.51
N SER A 55 5.21 -10.93 5.96
CA SER A 55 6.20 -11.70 5.23
C SER A 55 6.63 -11.04 3.93
N ASP A 56 5.83 -10.11 3.40
CA ASP A 56 6.21 -9.33 2.23
C ASP A 56 7.28 -8.27 2.54
N TYR A 57 7.49 -7.96 3.82
CA TYR A 57 8.36 -6.86 4.25
C TYR A 57 9.32 -7.31 5.36
N PRO A 58 10.21 -8.26 5.09
CA PRO A 58 11.09 -8.79 6.13
C PRO A 58 12.01 -7.75 6.75
N ASP A 59 12.49 -6.79 5.96
CA ASP A 59 13.38 -5.73 6.44
C ASP A 59 12.66 -4.74 7.35
N TYR A 60 11.36 -4.57 7.17
CA TYR A 60 10.56 -3.70 8.01
C TYR A 60 10.62 -4.15 9.47
N TRP A 61 10.48 -5.46 9.70
CA TRP A 61 10.50 -6.03 11.05
C TRP A 61 11.88 -5.92 11.69
N LYS A 62 12.94 -6.06 10.90
CA LYS A 62 14.30 -5.91 11.40
C LYS A 62 14.58 -4.49 11.88
N GLN A 63 14.02 -3.51 11.18
CA GLN A 63 14.19 -2.10 11.55
C GLN A 63 13.42 -1.73 12.79
N SER A 64 12.33 -2.42 13.07
CA SER A 64 11.48 -2.17 14.22
C SER A 64 12.01 -2.79 15.51
N ALA A 65 12.94 -3.72 15.39
CA ALA A 65 13.48 -4.44 16.54
C ALA A 65 14.54 -3.59 17.32
#